data_9ff3d9e1a8af6ddbbd8c22a976703c4d
#
_entry.id   9ff3d9e1a8af6ddbbd8c22a976703c4d
#
_cell.length_a   1.000
_cell.length_b   1.000
_cell.length_c   1.000
_cell.angle_alpha   90.00
_cell.angle_beta   90.00
_cell.angle_gamma   90.00
#
_symmetry.space_group_name_H-M   'P 1'
#
loop_
_entity.id
_entity.type
_entity.pdbx_description
1 polymer ?
#
loop_
_entity_poly.entity_id
_entity_poly.type
_entity_poly.pdbx_seq_one_letter_code
_entity_poly.pdbx_strand_id
1 'polypeptide(L)'
;MKRIIAMLLAVCMVMGLAVYAAGTASAEDDVKSIIAQAQDMTLEELAKKAIEESNGKMFYGVGNSSRGKSALPLFIEYLQTIDPSYNMEFEWQQPKNNKIFDQLTADSLKDTGTFAMTLIQDGNQIESKMVQTGILDTFIPKDWADANGTTADAYTGFLPLQTLNKVFMYNCTGDKTYDNCWDFVAEGEHGLYMDIDSEIVGKNFLYMLTRDDYAAWMKESFEALSADEQAYFQPTIAEMEADAADLGLGADGAYALAWIKLWVESYNAQTDDGPICNTLVDASA
;
A
#
# COMPACT_ATOMS: atom_id res chain seq x y z
N MET A 1 -20.32 6.20 6.45
CA MET A 1 -18.91 6.43 6.14
C MET A 1 -18.14 7.08 7.29
N LYS A 2 -18.50 8.29 7.79
CA LYS A 2 -17.77 8.94 8.90
C LYS A 2 -17.63 8.06 10.15
N ARG A 3 -18.69 7.36 10.57
CA ARG A 3 -18.67 6.46 11.74
C ARG A 3 -17.79 5.24 11.55
N ILE A 4 -17.72 4.69 10.34
CA ILE A 4 -16.91 3.49 10.03
C ILE A 4 -15.41 3.84 10.05
N ILE A 5 -15.03 5.01 9.53
CA ILE A 5 -13.63 5.47 9.51
C ILE A 5 -13.16 5.80 10.94
N ALA A 6 -14.01 6.44 11.74
CA ALA A 6 -13.71 6.71 13.15
C ALA A 6 -13.59 5.40 13.97
N MET A 7 -14.43 4.40 13.68
CA MET A 7 -14.37 3.08 14.30
C MET A 7 -13.09 2.32 13.97
N LEU A 8 -12.63 2.34 12.71
CA LEU A 8 -11.39 1.68 12.30
C LEU A 8 -10.15 2.29 12.96
N LEU A 9 -10.17 3.59 13.23
CA LEU A 9 -9.07 4.27 13.92
C LEU A 9 -9.05 4.01 15.44
N ALA A 10 -10.20 3.83 16.06
CA ALA A 10 -10.29 3.47 17.48
C ALA A 10 -9.49 2.20 17.79
N VAL A 11 -9.56 1.25 16.88
CA VAL A 11 -8.91 -0.05 17.00
C VAL A 11 -7.39 0.01 16.90
N CYS A 12 -6.85 0.82 15.99
CA CYS A 12 -5.40 0.94 15.84
C CYS A 12 -4.74 1.63 17.05
N MET A 13 -5.49 2.45 17.79
CA MET A 13 -4.94 3.20 18.92
C MET A 13 -4.84 2.41 20.23
N VAL A 14 -5.75 1.49 20.48
CA VAL A 14 -5.68 0.63 21.69
C VAL A 14 -4.37 -0.17 21.70
N MET A 15 -3.84 -0.52 20.55
CA MET A 15 -2.60 -1.30 20.45
C MET A 15 -1.31 -0.49 20.67
N GLY A 16 -1.29 0.78 20.29
CA GLY A 16 -0.08 1.60 20.36
C GLY A 16 0.20 2.21 21.74
N LEU A 17 -0.83 2.38 22.56
CA LEU A 17 -0.72 3.09 23.85
C LEU A 17 -0.36 2.18 25.04
N ALA A 18 -0.64 0.89 24.95
CA ALA A 18 -0.34 -0.06 26.02
C ALA A 18 1.16 -0.30 26.21
N VAL A 19 1.98 -0.06 25.19
CA VAL A 19 3.45 -0.14 25.29
C VAL A 19 4.02 0.92 26.25
N TYR A 20 3.28 1.95 26.57
CA TYR A 20 3.72 3.01 27.50
C TYR A 20 3.56 2.70 28.99
N ALA A 21 2.90 1.61 29.37
CA ALA A 21 2.50 1.36 30.76
C ALA A 21 3.22 0.18 31.46
N ALA A 22 3.92 -0.69 30.74
CA ALA A 22 4.45 -1.93 31.30
C ALA A 22 5.98 -1.94 31.41
N GLY A 23 6.46 -1.90 32.62
CA GLY A 23 7.86 -2.27 32.93
C GLY A 23 8.03 -3.78 33.00
N THR A 24 8.99 -4.34 32.23
CA THR A 24 9.69 -5.62 32.44
C THR A 24 9.13 -6.96 31.90
N ALA A 25 8.00 -6.99 31.20
CA ALA A 25 7.75 -8.12 30.27
C ALA A 25 8.31 -7.76 28.89
N SER A 26 8.57 -8.72 27.98
CA SER A 26 8.99 -8.34 26.64
C SER A 26 7.84 -7.55 25.98
N ALA A 27 8.14 -6.43 25.34
CA ALA A 27 7.11 -5.56 24.74
C ALA A 27 6.22 -6.34 23.74
N GLU A 28 6.74 -7.38 23.12
CA GLU A 28 6.03 -8.26 22.20
C GLU A 28 4.94 -9.10 22.90
N ASP A 29 5.23 -9.65 24.07
CA ASP A 29 4.23 -10.45 24.83
C ASP A 29 3.09 -9.59 25.34
N ASP A 30 3.38 -8.34 25.69
CA ASP A 30 2.37 -7.37 26.13
C ASP A 30 1.43 -6.97 24.97
N VAL A 31 1.96 -6.68 23.79
CA VAL A 31 1.14 -6.31 22.61
C VAL A 31 0.21 -7.46 22.21
N LYS A 32 0.72 -8.69 22.12
CA LYS A 32 -0.10 -9.87 21.79
C LYS A 32 -1.20 -10.12 22.82
N SER A 33 -0.90 -9.93 24.09
CA SER A 33 -1.91 -10.05 25.17
C SER A 33 -3.00 -9.00 25.05
N ILE A 34 -2.65 -7.77 24.70
CA ILE A 34 -3.60 -6.68 24.48
C ILE A 34 -4.48 -6.95 23.29
N ILE A 35 -3.89 -7.40 22.17
CA ILE A 35 -4.64 -7.78 20.97
C ILE A 35 -5.64 -8.90 21.29
N ALA A 36 -5.20 -9.93 22.01
CA ALA A 36 -6.08 -11.04 22.41
C ALA A 36 -7.25 -10.56 23.26
N GLN A 37 -7.04 -9.62 24.20
CA GLN A 37 -8.12 -9.03 24.98
C GLN A 37 -9.05 -8.15 24.12
N ALA A 38 -8.47 -7.33 23.23
CA ALA A 38 -9.22 -6.43 22.36
C ALA A 38 -10.07 -7.17 21.32
N GLN A 39 -9.68 -8.38 20.94
CA GLN A 39 -10.37 -9.18 19.94
C GLN A 39 -11.83 -9.50 20.32
N ASP A 40 -12.11 -9.65 21.59
CA ASP A 40 -13.45 -9.96 22.10
C ASP A 40 -14.26 -8.71 22.51
N MET A 41 -13.65 -7.52 22.46
CA MET A 41 -14.32 -6.28 22.86
C MET A 41 -15.24 -5.76 21.75
N THR A 42 -16.36 -5.18 22.18
CA THR A 42 -17.21 -4.37 21.32
C THR A 42 -16.52 -3.05 20.94
N LEU A 43 -16.96 -2.40 19.88
CA LEU A 43 -16.43 -1.09 19.50
C LEU A 43 -16.66 -0.02 20.60
N GLU A 44 -17.74 -0.13 21.38
CA GLU A 44 -17.99 0.77 22.50
C GLU A 44 -16.99 0.54 23.65
N GLU A 45 -16.68 -0.71 23.97
CA GLU A 45 -15.66 -1.06 24.98
C GLU A 45 -14.26 -0.62 24.53
N LEU A 46 -13.91 -0.86 23.28
CA LEU A 46 -12.66 -0.37 22.69
C LEU A 46 -12.55 1.17 22.73
N ALA A 47 -13.64 1.86 22.44
CA ALA A 47 -13.66 3.32 22.49
C ALA A 47 -13.48 3.86 23.92
N LYS A 48 -14.12 3.25 24.93
CA LYS A 48 -13.91 3.61 26.34
C LYS A 48 -12.47 3.38 26.77
N LYS A 49 -11.89 2.24 26.37
CA LYS A 49 -10.49 1.93 26.67
C LYS A 49 -9.53 2.92 25.98
N ALA A 50 -9.80 3.27 24.73
CA ALA A 50 -9.03 4.30 24.01
C ALA A 50 -9.08 5.67 24.73
N ILE A 51 -10.24 6.07 25.26
CA ILE A 51 -10.37 7.29 26.08
C ILE A 51 -9.50 7.20 27.33
N GLU A 52 -9.58 6.11 28.09
CA GLU A 52 -8.79 5.91 29.30
C GLU A 52 -7.28 6.00 29.03
N GLU A 53 -6.84 5.44 27.92
CA GLU A 53 -5.42 5.32 27.58
C GLU A 53 -4.84 6.59 26.94
N SER A 54 -5.64 7.36 26.18
CA SER A 54 -5.12 8.45 25.34
C SER A 54 -5.55 9.85 25.75
N ASN A 55 -6.51 10.01 26.68
CA ASN A 55 -6.97 11.33 27.09
C ASN A 55 -5.84 12.20 27.67
N GLY A 56 -5.69 13.40 27.14
CA GLY A 56 -4.65 14.35 27.53
C GLY A 56 -3.23 13.99 27.07
N LYS A 57 -3.08 13.01 26.18
CA LYS A 57 -1.77 12.57 25.65
C LYS A 57 -1.53 12.99 24.21
N MET A 58 -0.26 13.00 23.81
CA MET A 58 0.17 13.15 22.43
C MET A 58 0.21 11.79 21.74
N PHE A 59 -0.43 11.69 20.60
CA PHE A 59 -0.43 10.51 19.74
C PHE A 59 0.47 10.73 18.53
N TYR A 60 1.41 9.84 18.31
CA TYR A 60 2.31 9.87 17.16
C TYR A 60 1.92 8.79 16.16
N GLY A 61 1.56 9.20 14.95
CA GLY A 61 1.32 8.30 13.84
C GLY A 61 2.29 8.54 12.69
N VAL A 62 2.51 7.51 11.89
CA VAL A 62 3.38 7.59 10.70
C VAL A 62 2.75 6.82 9.55
N GLY A 63 2.88 7.32 8.34
CA GLY A 63 2.34 6.62 7.17
C GLY A 63 2.72 7.31 5.88
N ASN A 64 2.69 6.58 4.78
CA ASN A 64 2.91 7.15 3.45
C ASN A 64 1.61 7.67 2.80
N SER A 65 0.54 7.78 3.56
CA SER A 65 -0.74 8.34 3.14
C SER A 65 -1.22 9.46 4.07
N SER A 66 -1.66 10.58 3.49
CA SER A 66 -2.29 11.68 4.22
C SER A 66 -3.65 11.31 4.84
N ARG A 67 -4.21 10.15 4.45
CA ARG A 67 -5.49 9.66 5.01
C ARG A 67 -5.42 9.42 6.52
N GLY A 68 -4.27 8.97 7.05
CA GLY A 68 -4.06 8.84 8.49
C GLY A 68 -4.25 10.18 9.20
N LYS A 69 -3.60 11.24 8.72
CA LYS A 69 -3.77 12.60 9.26
C LYS A 69 -5.22 13.09 9.18
N SER A 70 -5.91 12.81 8.08
CA SER A 70 -7.31 13.24 7.88
C SER A 70 -8.31 12.45 8.74
N ALA A 71 -7.95 11.24 9.13
CA ALA A 71 -8.83 10.36 9.91
C ALA A 71 -8.75 10.62 11.42
N LEU A 72 -7.61 11.07 11.94
CA LEU A 72 -7.43 11.34 13.38
C LEU A 72 -8.41 12.36 13.98
N PRO A 73 -8.72 13.49 13.33
CA PRO A 73 -9.76 14.40 13.82
C PRO A 73 -11.14 13.75 13.94
N LEU A 74 -11.51 12.88 12.98
CA LEU A 74 -12.79 12.17 13.01
C LEU A 74 -12.84 11.14 14.13
N PHE A 75 -11.70 10.55 14.48
CA PHE A 75 -11.59 9.66 15.63
C PHE A 75 -11.78 10.43 16.94
N ILE A 76 -11.12 11.58 17.12
CA ILE A 76 -11.29 12.43 18.29
C ILE A 76 -12.76 12.88 18.41
N GLU A 77 -13.37 13.35 17.32
CA GLU A 77 -14.79 13.73 17.27
C GLU A 77 -15.70 12.56 17.71
N TYR A 78 -15.40 11.35 17.27
CA TYR A 78 -16.17 10.16 17.68
C TYR A 78 -16.03 9.89 19.20
N LEU A 79 -14.83 9.91 19.76
CA LEU A 79 -14.61 9.69 21.19
C LEU A 79 -15.24 10.80 22.04
N GLN A 80 -15.29 12.04 21.57
CA GLN A 80 -15.98 13.14 22.21
C GLN A 80 -17.51 12.96 22.25
N THR A 81 -18.08 12.10 21.40
CA THR A 81 -19.51 11.73 21.54
C THR A 81 -19.78 10.84 22.77
N ILE A 82 -18.73 10.16 23.27
CA ILE A 82 -18.77 9.26 24.42
C ILE A 82 -18.36 10.04 25.69
N ASP A 83 -17.23 10.74 25.62
CA ASP A 83 -16.74 11.64 26.65
C ASP A 83 -16.46 13.03 26.06
N PRO A 84 -17.35 14.02 26.31
CA PRO A 84 -17.16 15.38 25.81
C PRO A 84 -15.88 16.08 26.31
N SER A 85 -15.25 15.59 27.37
CA SER A 85 -14.00 16.12 27.91
C SER A 85 -12.74 15.52 27.24
N TYR A 86 -12.90 14.55 26.36
CA TYR A 86 -11.79 13.90 25.71
C TYR A 86 -10.95 14.89 24.91
N ASN A 87 -9.65 14.86 25.17
CA ASN A 87 -8.68 15.77 24.57
C ASN A 87 -7.36 15.02 24.29
N MET A 88 -7.18 14.58 23.07
CA MET A 88 -5.95 13.97 22.57
C MET A 88 -5.34 14.88 21.50
N GLU A 89 -4.06 15.18 21.63
CA GLU A 89 -3.29 15.82 20.57
C GLU A 89 -2.65 14.75 19.66
N PHE A 90 -2.31 15.10 18.42
CA PHE A 90 -1.65 14.16 17.52
C PHE A 90 -0.63 14.83 16.61
N GLU A 91 0.40 14.05 16.23
CA GLU A 91 1.34 14.35 15.18
C GLU A 91 1.33 13.20 14.15
N TRP A 92 1.22 13.55 12.88
CA TRP A 92 1.29 12.60 11.79
C TRP A 92 2.50 12.88 10.92
N GLN A 93 3.45 11.93 10.88
CA GLN A 93 4.60 11.99 9.99
C GLN A 93 4.32 11.27 8.68
N GLN A 94 4.74 11.85 7.56
CA GLN A 94 4.51 11.28 6.23
C GLN A 94 5.83 11.19 5.45
N PRO A 95 6.68 10.20 5.78
CA PRO A 95 7.87 9.93 4.99
C PRO A 95 7.47 9.46 3.59
N LYS A 96 8.27 9.85 2.59
CA LYS A 96 8.04 9.44 1.21
C LYS A 96 8.61 8.05 0.95
N ASN A 97 7.96 7.34 0.01
CA ASN A 97 8.46 6.09 -0.57
C ASN A 97 8.78 5.01 0.48
N ASN A 98 9.79 4.21 0.23
CA ASN A 98 10.20 3.09 1.09
C ASN A 98 10.84 3.51 2.43
N LYS A 99 11.10 4.80 2.67
CA LYS A 99 11.68 5.30 3.92
C LYS A 99 10.83 5.00 5.15
N ILE A 100 9.53 4.73 4.97
CA ILE A 100 8.62 4.34 6.05
C ILE A 100 9.07 3.04 6.71
N PHE A 101 9.51 2.06 5.93
CA PHE A 101 9.95 0.76 6.47
C PHE A 101 11.21 0.88 7.31
N ASP A 102 12.18 1.68 6.85
CA ASP A 102 13.40 1.96 7.61
C ASP A 102 13.08 2.71 8.92
N GLN A 103 12.14 3.66 8.87
CA GLN A 103 11.72 4.43 10.03
C GLN A 103 11.01 3.57 11.07
N LEU A 104 10.11 2.68 10.66
CA LEU A 104 9.41 1.75 11.55
C LEU A 104 10.39 0.73 12.14
N THR A 105 11.31 0.21 11.33
CA THR A 105 12.36 -0.69 11.81
C THR A 105 13.26 0.00 12.85
N ALA A 106 13.67 1.25 12.59
CA ALA A 106 14.47 2.00 13.56
C ALA A 106 13.68 2.32 14.85
N ASP A 107 12.38 2.53 14.74
CA ASP A 107 11.52 2.79 15.90
C ASP A 107 11.34 1.54 16.77
N SER A 108 11.23 0.36 16.16
CA SER A 108 11.11 -0.92 16.88
C SER A 108 12.35 -1.33 17.67
N LEU A 109 13.51 -0.74 17.38
CA LEU A 109 14.76 -0.98 18.11
C LEU A 109 14.92 -0.12 19.37
N LYS A 110 13.98 0.79 19.65
CA LYS A 110 14.00 1.62 20.86
C LYS A 110 13.38 0.85 22.02
N ASP A 111 13.82 1.15 23.23
CA ASP A 111 13.21 0.61 24.46
C ASP A 111 11.70 0.93 24.56
N THR A 112 11.31 2.06 24.01
CA THR A 112 9.92 2.47 23.85
C THR A 112 9.74 3.05 22.44
N GLY A 113 8.90 2.44 21.65
CA GLY A 113 8.56 2.93 20.31
C GLY A 113 7.89 4.31 20.38
N THR A 114 8.08 5.10 19.34
CA THR A 114 7.48 6.43 19.23
C THR A 114 6.10 6.36 18.60
N PHE A 115 5.94 5.54 17.56
CA PHE A 115 4.73 5.51 16.76
C PHE A 115 3.71 4.51 17.28
N ALA A 116 2.51 5.00 17.54
CA ALA A 116 1.40 4.18 18.01
C ALA A 116 0.57 3.58 16.84
N MET A 117 0.64 4.18 15.66
CA MET A 117 -0.10 3.72 14.49
C MET A 117 0.67 3.98 13.20
N THR A 118 0.53 3.07 12.25
CA THR A 118 0.98 3.28 10.88
C THR A 118 -0.14 3.02 9.86
N LEU A 119 -0.09 3.75 8.74
CA LEU A 119 -0.90 3.51 7.55
C LEU A 119 0.04 3.46 6.35
N ILE A 120 0.36 2.25 5.91
CA ILE A 120 1.35 1.98 4.88
C ILE A 120 0.75 1.22 3.70
N GLN A 121 1.44 1.30 2.57
CA GLN A 121 1.12 0.61 1.32
C GLN A 121 2.20 -0.43 1.04
N ASP A 122 1.96 -1.28 0.04
CA ASP A 122 2.79 -2.40 -0.38
C ASP A 122 2.70 -3.63 0.53
N GLY A 123 1.68 -4.46 0.25
CA GLY A 123 1.39 -5.67 1.02
C GLY A 123 2.59 -6.63 1.12
N ASN A 124 3.41 -6.76 0.07
CA ASN A 124 4.56 -7.67 0.08
C ASN A 124 5.65 -7.21 1.07
N GLN A 125 5.95 -5.91 1.12
CA GLN A 125 6.91 -5.37 2.06
C GLN A 125 6.34 -5.31 3.49
N ILE A 126 5.04 -5.03 3.63
CA ILE A 126 4.35 -5.08 4.92
C ILE A 126 4.46 -6.49 5.50
N GLU A 127 4.09 -7.50 4.71
CA GLU A 127 4.16 -8.90 5.14
C GLU A 127 5.58 -9.29 5.51
N SER A 128 6.54 -9.16 4.59
CA SER A 128 7.90 -9.69 4.75
C SER A 128 8.76 -8.90 5.72
N LYS A 129 8.62 -7.58 5.78
CA LYS A 129 9.51 -6.72 6.59
C LYS A 129 8.91 -6.34 7.94
N MET A 130 7.58 -6.35 8.08
CA MET A 130 6.92 -5.80 9.25
C MET A 130 6.17 -6.87 10.05
N VAL A 131 5.31 -7.66 9.40
CA VAL A 131 4.49 -8.66 10.09
C VAL A 131 5.30 -9.89 10.45
N GLN A 132 5.99 -10.50 9.46
CA GLN A 132 6.82 -11.70 9.71
C GLN A 132 7.98 -11.47 10.67
N THR A 133 8.42 -10.23 10.80
CA THR A 133 9.48 -9.83 11.72
C THR A 133 8.96 -9.42 13.11
N GLY A 134 7.64 -9.35 13.29
CA GLY A 134 7.01 -8.93 14.54
C GLY A 134 7.12 -7.43 14.85
N ILE A 135 7.51 -6.59 13.86
CA ILE A 135 7.59 -5.13 14.03
C ILE A 135 6.20 -4.51 14.07
N LEU A 136 5.28 -5.02 13.27
CA LEU A 136 3.88 -4.62 13.26
C LEU A 136 2.99 -5.80 13.57
N ASP A 137 1.96 -5.51 14.33
CA ASP A 137 0.87 -6.42 14.59
C ASP A 137 -0.47 -5.71 14.32
N THR A 138 -1.53 -6.46 14.10
CA THR A 138 -2.86 -5.89 13.86
C THR A 138 -3.95 -6.81 14.39
N PHE A 139 -5.15 -6.28 14.52
CA PHE A 139 -6.32 -7.10 14.77
C PHE A 139 -7.53 -6.53 14.04
N ILE A 140 -8.55 -7.38 13.86
CA ILE A 140 -9.83 -6.99 13.28
C ILE A 140 -10.85 -6.88 14.42
N PRO A 141 -11.47 -5.70 14.64
CA PRO A 141 -12.51 -5.57 15.65
C PRO A 141 -13.66 -6.53 15.39
N LYS A 142 -14.13 -7.21 16.43
CA LYS A 142 -15.21 -8.19 16.33
C LYS A 142 -16.46 -7.60 15.64
N ASP A 143 -16.92 -6.43 16.11
CA ASP A 143 -18.11 -5.78 15.54
C ASP A 143 -17.94 -5.43 14.05
N TRP A 144 -16.71 -5.10 13.65
CA TRP A 144 -16.42 -4.86 12.23
C TRP A 144 -16.42 -6.16 11.42
N ALA A 145 -15.82 -7.23 11.95
CA ALA A 145 -15.79 -8.53 11.31
C ALA A 145 -17.21 -9.10 11.13
N ASP A 146 -18.02 -9.02 12.17
CA ASP A 146 -19.41 -9.46 12.15
C ASP A 146 -20.24 -8.65 11.12
N ALA A 147 -20.08 -7.33 11.08
CA ALA A 147 -20.78 -6.47 10.14
C ALA A 147 -20.39 -6.70 8.68
N ASN A 148 -19.20 -7.26 8.42
CA ASN A 148 -18.70 -7.54 7.08
C ASN A 148 -18.73 -9.04 6.73
N GLY A 149 -19.28 -9.88 7.59
CA GLY A 149 -19.41 -11.33 7.36
C GLY A 149 -18.05 -12.02 7.22
N THR A 150 -17.04 -11.59 7.97
CA THR A 150 -15.67 -12.09 7.90
C THR A 150 -15.15 -12.46 9.30
N THR A 151 -13.93 -12.95 9.38
CA THR A 151 -13.23 -13.27 10.62
C THR A 151 -11.84 -12.64 10.63
N ALA A 152 -11.22 -12.50 11.80
CA ALA A 152 -9.85 -12.01 11.93
C ALA A 152 -8.84 -12.83 11.11
N ASP A 153 -9.03 -14.15 11.06
CA ASP A 153 -8.15 -15.07 10.33
C ASP A 153 -8.18 -14.90 8.80
N ALA A 154 -9.22 -14.24 8.27
CA ALA A 154 -9.31 -13.96 6.85
C ALA A 154 -8.28 -12.89 6.37
N TYR A 155 -7.66 -12.17 7.31
CA TYR A 155 -6.72 -11.08 7.03
C TYR A 155 -5.40 -11.35 7.76
N THR A 156 -4.57 -12.17 7.18
CA THR A 156 -3.31 -12.62 7.76
C THR A 156 -2.38 -11.45 8.12
N GLY A 157 -2.46 -10.96 9.36
CA GLY A 157 -1.50 -10.03 9.93
C GLY A 157 -1.73 -8.55 9.66
N PHE A 158 -2.72 -8.12 8.85
CA PHE A 158 -3.03 -6.69 8.67
C PHE A 158 -4.45 -6.41 8.17
N LEU A 159 -5.00 -5.27 8.58
CA LEU A 159 -6.32 -4.81 8.15
C LEU A 159 -6.23 -4.06 6.83
N PRO A 160 -6.82 -4.57 5.73
CA PRO A 160 -6.82 -3.89 4.44
C PRO A 160 -7.84 -2.74 4.44
N LEU A 161 -7.36 -1.50 4.38
CA LEU A 161 -8.22 -0.31 4.34
C LEU A 161 -8.59 0.12 2.92
N GLN A 162 -7.79 -0.25 1.94
CA GLN A 162 -8.04 0.04 0.53
C GLN A 162 -7.31 -0.95 -0.37
N THR A 163 -7.85 -1.15 -1.55
CA THR A 163 -7.18 -1.81 -2.67
C THR A 163 -6.66 -0.72 -3.61
N LEU A 164 -5.39 -0.82 -3.99
CA LEU A 164 -4.76 0.04 -4.99
C LEU A 164 -4.58 -0.76 -6.28
N ASN A 165 -5.00 -0.17 -7.38
CA ASN A 165 -4.76 -0.73 -8.71
C ASN A 165 -3.84 0.23 -9.48
N LYS A 166 -2.91 -0.34 -10.24
CA LYS A 166 -2.19 0.38 -11.29
C LYS A 166 -2.97 0.21 -12.58
N VAL A 167 -3.22 1.31 -13.26
CA VAL A 167 -3.97 1.35 -14.52
C VAL A 167 -3.24 2.25 -15.51
N PHE A 168 -3.32 1.91 -16.79
CA PHE A 168 -2.91 2.81 -17.85
C PHE A 168 -3.98 3.86 -18.07
N MET A 169 -3.57 5.09 -18.29
CA MET A 169 -4.43 6.20 -18.65
C MET A 169 -3.79 6.99 -19.77
N TYR A 170 -4.62 7.55 -20.64
CA TYR A 170 -4.17 8.48 -21.68
C TYR A 170 -5.16 9.64 -21.83
N ASN A 171 -4.67 10.74 -22.40
CA ASN A 171 -5.53 11.89 -22.69
C ASN A 171 -6.34 11.64 -23.96
N CYS A 172 -7.65 11.47 -23.81
CA CYS A 172 -8.56 11.19 -24.91
C CYS A 172 -8.94 12.42 -25.76
N THR A 173 -8.36 13.59 -25.49
CA THR A 173 -8.58 14.80 -26.31
C THR A 173 -7.59 14.90 -27.49
N GLY A 174 -6.55 14.05 -27.52
CA GLY A 174 -5.63 13.93 -28.65
C GLY A 174 -6.16 13.01 -29.75
N ASP A 175 -5.41 12.91 -30.84
CA ASP A 175 -5.76 12.08 -32.00
C ASP A 175 -5.33 10.61 -31.84
N LYS A 176 -4.52 10.28 -30.81
CA LYS A 176 -4.06 8.93 -30.52
C LYS A 176 -5.07 8.15 -29.69
N THR A 177 -5.22 6.87 -30.00
CA THR A 177 -5.94 5.89 -29.18
C THR A 177 -4.97 4.79 -28.75
N TYR A 178 -5.24 4.18 -27.61
CA TYR A 178 -4.44 3.09 -27.03
C TYR A 178 -5.42 1.95 -26.74
N ASP A 179 -5.53 1.07 -27.71
CA ASP A 179 -6.48 -0.06 -27.65
C ASP A 179 -5.82 -1.35 -27.16
N ASN A 180 -4.45 -1.34 -27.08
CA ASN A 180 -3.63 -2.45 -26.68
C ASN A 180 -2.55 -2.01 -25.68
N CYS A 181 -2.14 -2.87 -24.77
CA CYS A 181 -1.08 -2.54 -23.80
C CYS A 181 0.29 -2.30 -24.47
N TRP A 182 0.53 -2.85 -25.66
CA TRP A 182 1.76 -2.62 -26.42
C TRP A 182 1.81 -1.22 -27.05
N ASP A 183 0.67 -0.55 -27.19
CA ASP A 183 0.64 0.85 -27.68
C ASP A 183 1.41 1.79 -26.77
N PHE A 184 1.44 1.50 -25.44
CA PHE A 184 2.17 2.31 -24.46
C PHE A 184 3.69 2.18 -24.51
N VAL A 185 4.22 1.25 -25.30
CA VAL A 185 5.65 1.02 -25.50
C VAL A 185 6.04 1.02 -27.00
N ALA A 186 5.16 1.54 -27.84
CA ALA A 186 5.40 1.70 -29.27
C ALA A 186 6.48 2.76 -29.54
N GLU A 187 6.98 2.82 -30.77
CA GLU A 187 7.99 3.79 -31.17
C GLU A 187 7.58 5.23 -30.89
N GLY A 188 8.42 5.95 -30.14
CA GLY A 188 8.18 7.33 -29.76
C GLY A 188 7.22 7.53 -28.59
N GLU A 189 6.75 6.47 -27.95
CA GLU A 189 5.95 6.56 -26.73
C GLU A 189 6.86 6.68 -25.50
N HIS A 190 6.46 7.56 -24.59
CA HIS A 190 7.16 7.84 -23.33
C HIS A 190 6.15 7.90 -22.19
N GLY A 191 5.86 6.76 -21.59
CA GLY A 191 4.94 6.68 -20.47
C GLY A 191 5.39 7.56 -19.30
N LEU A 192 4.45 8.19 -18.60
CA LEU A 192 4.72 8.91 -17.36
C LEU A 192 4.54 7.98 -16.17
N TYR A 193 5.52 7.92 -15.30
CA TYR A 193 5.43 7.15 -14.06
C TYR A 193 6.31 7.78 -12.97
N MET A 194 6.05 7.43 -11.71
CA MET A 194 6.98 7.78 -10.64
C MET A 194 8.30 7.02 -10.80
N ASP A 195 9.39 7.59 -10.30
CA ASP A 195 10.68 6.90 -10.28
C ASP A 195 10.54 5.52 -9.65
N ILE A 196 10.72 4.48 -10.47
CA ILE A 196 10.44 3.09 -10.10
C ILE A 196 11.31 2.56 -8.97
N ASP A 197 12.48 3.14 -8.75
CA ASP A 197 13.37 2.74 -7.65
C ASP A 197 12.90 3.27 -6.31
N SER A 198 12.20 4.37 -6.29
CA SER A 198 11.71 5.03 -5.09
C SER A 198 10.21 4.85 -4.86
N GLU A 199 9.46 4.48 -5.90
CA GLU A 199 8.02 4.25 -5.79
C GLU A 199 7.72 2.91 -5.10
N ILE A 200 6.81 2.95 -4.12
CA ILE A 200 6.62 1.86 -3.16
C ILE A 200 6.05 0.58 -3.79
N VAL A 201 5.19 0.71 -4.81
CA VAL A 201 4.50 -0.42 -5.45
C VAL A 201 4.87 -0.60 -6.93
N GLY A 202 5.76 0.24 -7.48
CA GLY A 202 6.10 0.23 -8.90
C GLY A 202 6.72 -1.06 -9.37
N LYS A 203 7.70 -1.56 -8.64
CA LYS A 203 8.35 -2.83 -8.96
C LYS A 203 7.39 -4.03 -8.88
N ASN A 204 6.45 -4.01 -7.94
CA ASN A 204 5.45 -5.06 -7.81
C ASN A 204 4.54 -5.15 -9.04
N PHE A 205 4.22 -4.01 -9.66
CA PHE A 205 3.49 -4.00 -10.92
C PHE A 205 4.28 -4.72 -12.03
N LEU A 206 5.58 -4.44 -12.18
CA LEU A 206 6.41 -5.11 -13.17
C LEU A 206 6.58 -6.61 -12.88
N TYR A 207 6.81 -6.99 -11.61
CA TYR A 207 6.87 -8.41 -11.22
C TYR A 207 5.56 -9.14 -11.47
N MET A 208 4.42 -8.46 -11.31
CA MET A 208 3.11 -9.04 -11.62
C MET A 208 3.02 -9.47 -13.10
N LEU A 209 3.57 -8.67 -14.02
CA LEU A 209 3.54 -8.97 -15.46
C LEU A 209 4.30 -10.26 -15.81
N THR A 210 5.27 -10.68 -14.99
CA THR A 210 6.06 -11.91 -15.23
C THR A 210 5.37 -13.19 -14.74
N ARG A 211 4.21 -13.10 -14.08
CA ARG A 211 3.43 -14.29 -13.70
C ARG A 211 2.82 -14.92 -14.96
N ASP A 212 2.67 -16.23 -14.95
CA ASP A 212 2.22 -17.01 -16.11
C ASP A 212 0.90 -16.50 -16.71
N ASP A 213 -0.07 -16.14 -15.86
CA ASP A 213 -1.37 -15.62 -16.29
C ASP A 213 -1.24 -14.25 -16.99
N TYR A 214 -0.44 -13.33 -16.46
CA TYR A 214 -0.22 -12.01 -17.06
C TYR A 214 0.70 -12.10 -18.29
N ALA A 215 1.72 -12.92 -18.26
CA ALA A 215 2.60 -13.15 -19.40
C ALA A 215 1.83 -13.72 -20.60
N ALA A 216 0.88 -14.63 -20.35
CA ALA A 216 -0.02 -15.14 -21.38
C ALA A 216 -0.91 -14.03 -21.98
N TRP A 217 -1.45 -13.13 -21.15
CA TRP A 217 -2.21 -11.96 -21.65
C TRP A 217 -1.34 -10.99 -22.45
N MET A 218 -0.08 -10.78 -22.04
CA MET A 218 0.87 -9.96 -22.80
C MET A 218 1.10 -10.52 -24.20
N LYS A 219 1.24 -11.85 -24.32
CA LYS A 219 1.35 -12.55 -25.60
C LYS A 219 0.08 -12.44 -26.42
N GLU A 220 -1.09 -12.73 -25.83
CA GLU A 220 -2.39 -12.60 -26.50
C GLU A 220 -2.58 -11.20 -27.08
N SER A 221 -2.24 -10.18 -26.29
CA SER A 221 -2.28 -8.79 -26.72
C SER A 221 -1.30 -8.51 -27.87
N PHE A 222 -0.09 -9.07 -27.84
CA PHE A 222 0.87 -8.98 -28.96
C PHE A 222 0.34 -9.65 -30.23
N GLU A 223 -0.24 -10.83 -30.11
CA GLU A 223 -0.80 -11.56 -31.26
C GLU A 223 -2.00 -10.84 -31.91
N ALA A 224 -2.65 -9.96 -31.17
CA ALA A 224 -3.75 -9.11 -31.68
C ALA A 224 -3.26 -7.86 -32.45
N LEU A 225 -1.97 -7.52 -32.39
CA LEU A 225 -1.38 -6.40 -33.12
C LEU A 225 -1.34 -6.68 -34.64
N SER A 226 -1.23 -5.62 -35.44
CA SER A 226 -0.96 -5.74 -36.87
C SER A 226 0.41 -6.37 -37.14
N ALA A 227 0.62 -6.91 -38.34
CA ALA A 227 1.90 -7.55 -38.71
C ALA A 227 3.09 -6.58 -38.62
N ASP A 228 2.88 -5.30 -38.94
CA ASP A 228 3.93 -4.28 -38.86
C ASP A 228 4.31 -3.97 -37.42
N GLU A 229 3.34 -3.87 -36.53
CA GLU A 229 3.55 -3.66 -35.09
C GLU A 229 4.23 -4.88 -34.44
N GLN A 230 3.79 -6.09 -34.78
CA GLN A 230 4.46 -7.32 -34.33
C GLN A 230 5.93 -7.35 -34.77
N ALA A 231 6.22 -6.98 -36.03
CA ALA A 231 7.57 -6.92 -36.55
C ALA A 231 8.46 -5.92 -35.80
N TYR A 232 7.90 -4.85 -35.29
CA TYR A 232 8.61 -3.88 -34.46
C TYR A 232 9.04 -4.48 -33.08
N PHE A 233 8.15 -5.21 -32.42
CA PHE A 233 8.41 -5.75 -31.07
C PHE A 233 9.17 -7.09 -31.09
N GLN A 234 9.03 -7.89 -32.16
CA GLN A 234 9.58 -9.24 -32.26
C GLN A 234 11.08 -9.34 -31.94
N PRO A 235 11.97 -8.41 -32.36
CA PRO A 235 13.38 -8.47 -32.02
C PRO A 235 13.65 -8.40 -30.53
N THR A 236 12.92 -7.55 -29.80
CA THR A 236 13.05 -7.41 -28.33
C THR A 236 12.51 -8.66 -27.62
N ILE A 237 11.42 -9.25 -28.10
CA ILE A 237 10.89 -10.50 -27.54
C ILE A 237 11.92 -11.62 -27.70
N ALA A 238 12.53 -11.76 -28.89
CA ALA A 238 13.55 -12.77 -29.14
C ALA A 238 14.82 -12.56 -28.27
N GLU A 239 15.20 -11.30 -28.03
CA GLU A 239 16.30 -10.97 -27.10
C GLU A 239 16.00 -11.45 -25.68
N MET A 240 14.77 -11.36 -25.22
CA MET A 240 14.35 -11.71 -23.85
C MET A 240 14.10 -13.21 -23.63
N GLU A 241 14.16 -14.07 -24.63
CA GLU A 241 13.92 -15.52 -24.48
C GLU A 241 14.95 -16.18 -23.52
N ALA A 242 16.22 -15.82 -23.65
CA ALA A 242 17.27 -16.37 -22.80
C ALA A 242 17.12 -15.90 -21.35
N ASP A 243 16.86 -14.61 -21.15
CA ASP A 243 16.65 -14.03 -19.81
C ASP A 243 15.41 -14.62 -19.13
N ALA A 244 14.33 -14.84 -19.87
CA ALA A 244 13.12 -15.48 -19.33
C ALA A 244 13.40 -16.92 -18.88
N ALA A 245 14.19 -17.67 -19.64
CA ALA A 245 14.60 -19.04 -19.29
C ALA A 245 15.51 -19.04 -18.05
N ASP A 246 16.49 -18.15 -17.97
CA ASP A 246 17.42 -18.03 -16.85
C ASP A 246 16.71 -17.61 -15.54
N LEU A 247 15.66 -16.80 -15.66
CA LEU A 247 14.81 -16.40 -14.54
C LEU A 247 13.76 -17.46 -14.17
N GLY A 248 13.67 -18.56 -14.93
CA GLY A 248 12.72 -19.64 -14.68
C GLY A 248 11.26 -19.22 -14.92
N LEU A 249 11.02 -18.26 -15.81
CA LEU A 249 9.67 -17.82 -16.17
C LEU A 249 9.01 -18.86 -17.10
N GLY A 250 7.67 -18.84 -17.13
CA GLY A 250 6.88 -19.69 -18.03
C GLY A 250 7.11 -19.39 -19.50
N ALA A 251 6.49 -20.19 -20.39
CA ALA A 251 6.70 -20.15 -21.84
C ALA A 251 6.49 -18.77 -22.49
N ASP A 252 5.63 -17.93 -21.90
CA ASP A 252 5.28 -16.60 -22.42
C ASP A 252 6.06 -15.47 -21.71
N GLY A 253 6.99 -15.81 -20.80
CA GLY A 253 7.76 -14.85 -20.00
C GLY A 253 8.55 -13.83 -20.82
N ALA A 254 9.02 -14.21 -22.03
CA ALA A 254 9.74 -13.32 -22.92
C ALA A 254 8.90 -12.10 -23.37
N TYR A 255 7.60 -12.27 -23.56
CA TYR A 255 6.68 -11.16 -23.90
C TYR A 255 6.57 -10.15 -22.76
N ALA A 256 6.45 -10.63 -21.54
CA ALA A 256 6.42 -9.77 -20.36
C ALA A 256 7.74 -9.01 -20.19
N LEU A 257 8.88 -9.68 -20.29
CA LEU A 257 10.20 -9.05 -20.17
C LEU A 257 10.47 -8.04 -21.28
N ALA A 258 10.06 -8.33 -22.52
CA ALA A 258 10.19 -7.41 -23.64
C ALA A 258 9.39 -6.11 -23.39
N TRP A 259 8.16 -6.22 -22.97
CA TRP A 259 7.34 -5.07 -22.63
C TRP A 259 7.96 -4.27 -21.47
N ILE A 260 8.40 -4.93 -20.40
CA ILE A 260 9.06 -4.30 -19.25
C ILE A 260 10.32 -3.56 -19.69
N LYS A 261 11.15 -4.19 -20.52
CA LYS A 261 12.39 -3.58 -21.05
C LYS A 261 12.08 -2.30 -21.81
N LEU A 262 11.18 -2.36 -22.80
CA LEU A 262 10.79 -1.20 -23.61
C LEU A 262 10.22 -0.08 -22.75
N TRP A 263 9.37 -0.43 -21.78
CA TRP A 263 8.76 0.56 -20.88
C TRP A 263 9.80 1.21 -19.96
N VAL A 264 10.69 0.43 -19.35
CA VAL A 264 11.74 0.96 -18.47
C VAL A 264 12.75 1.84 -19.21
N GLU A 265 13.05 1.53 -20.47
CA GLU A 265 13.97 2.31 -21.30
C GLU A 265 13.36 3.62 -21.80
N SER A 266 12.03 3.72 -21.89
CA SER A 266 11.34 4.87 -22.49
C SER A 266 10.58 5.76 -21.51
N TYR A 267 10.21 5.29 -20.32
CA TYR A 267 9.33 6.07 -19.44
C TYR A 267 10.01 7.34 -18.90
N ASN A 268 9.21 8.38 -18.72
CA ASN A 268 9.61 9.62 -18.09
C ASN A 268 9.31 9.57 -16.58
N ALA A 269 10.35 9.54 -15.76
CA ALA A 269 10.23 9.52 -14.32
C ALA A 269 9.68 10.85 -13.78
N GLN A 270 8.64 10.77 -12.98
CA GLN A 270 8.02 11.89 -12.29
C GLN A 270 8.20 11.78 -10.78
N THR A 271 8.08 12.90 -10.08
CA THR A 271 8.29 12.92 -8.62
C THR A 271 7.11 12.42 -7.81
N ASP A 272 5.89 12.46 -8.38
CA ASP A 272 4.65 12.14 -7.66
C ASP A 272 3.47 11.99 -8.66
N ASP A 273 2.35 11.45 -8.22
CA ASP A 273 1.10 11.34 -8.99
C ASP A 273 0.57 12.71 -9.48
N GLY A 274 0.74 13.75 -8.67
CA GLY A 274 0.29 15.10 -9.02
C GLY A 274 0.90 15.64 -10.32
N PRO A 275 2.23 15.66 -10.50
CA PRO A 275 2.87 16.01 -11.77
C PRO A 275 2.40 15.14 -12.94
N ILE A 276 2.25 13.83 -12.76
CA ILE A 276 1.75 12.92 -13.80
C ILE A 276 0.34 13.36 -14.25
N CYS A 277 -0.58 13.54 -13.32
CA CYS A 277 -1.95 13.96 -13.62
C CYS A 277 -2.00 15.33 -14.32
N ASN A 278 -1.20 16.29 -13.87
CA ASN A 278 -1.16 17.62 -14.47
C ASN A 278 -0.65 17.56 -15.92
N THR A 279 0.46 16.85 -16.16
CA THR A 279 1.02 16.70 -17.50
C THR A 279 0.04 16.01 -18.45
N LEU A 280 -0.66 14.97 -17.97
CA LEU A 280 -1.67 14.28 -18.74
C LEU A 280 -2.87 15.17 -19.10
N VAL A 281 -3.34 16.00 -18.15
CA VAL A 281 -4.46 16.92 -18.37
C VAL A 281 -4.06 18.06 -19.31
N ASP A 282 -2.86 18.60 -19.17
CA ASP A 282 -2.36 19.69 -20.01
C ASP A 282 -1.94 19.20 -21.40
N ALA A 283 -1.97 17.90 -21.67
CA ALA A 283 -1.51 17.27 -22.90
C ALA A 283 -0.11 17.74 -23.31
N SER A 284 0.79 17.92 -22.32
CA SER A 284 2.14 18.42 -22.51
C SER A 284 3.20 17.30 -22.48
N ALA A 285 2.76 16.06 -22.47
CA ALA A 285 3.59 14.84 -22.54
C ALA A 285 3.69 14.30 -23.94
#